data_3051a4a3b7f9e1d49b951d6dea832f27
#
_entry.id   3051a4a3b7f9e1d49b951d6dea832f27
#
_cell.length_a   1.000
_cell.length_b   1.000
_cell.length_c   1.000
_cell.angle_alpha   90.00
_cell.angle_beta   90.00
_cell.angle_gamma   90.00
#
_symmetry.space_group_name_H-M   'P 1'
#
loop_
_entity.id
_entity.type
_entity.pdbx_description
1 polymer ?
#
loop_
_entity_poly.entity_id
_entity_poly.type
_entity_poly.pdbx_seq_one_letter_code
_entity_poly.pdbx_strand_id
1 'polypeptide(L)'
;MELKNITVTDISGALTVCSEKGRCDRMDNRKSYGLSLCVDGQITYIQNGKEYISDNGCAVILPKGGTYFIKRDKSGAFPVINFDCLEPLCDTITVIPVQNAEELISDYERMKKLLCFDGNRAQIFSIFYGMLHKLCSDYIPHELRGAIRLIRDDCSDASLTNARLAYECNISEVYFRKLFTKHFGTSPKQFIIDLRIQRAKQMLGEGTLSIFVISEKCGFSNPYHFCRLFKQRMGITPSEYRKANLIYEI
;
A
#
# COMPACT_ATOMS: atom_id res chain seq x y z
N MET A 1 -3.62 -9.20 3.02
CA MET A 1 -3.31 -8.15 4.01
C MET A 1 -3.33 -6.81 3.30
N GLU A 2 -4.15 -5.88 3.76
CA GLU A 2 -4.29 -4.55 3.13
C GLU A 2 -3.61 -3.47 3.99
N LEU A 3 -2.29 -3.38 3.93
CA LEU A 3 -1.54 -2.29 4.59
C LEU A 3 -1.95 -0.89 4.10
N LYS A 4 -2.61 -0.80 2.94
CA LYS A 4 -2.98 0.49 2.31
C LYS A 4 -4.09 1.23 3.05
N ASN A 5 -4.93 0.52 3.79
CA ASN A 5 -6.17 1.06 4.36
C ASN A 5 -6.22 0.93 5.89
N ILE A 6 -5.06 0.78 6.56
CA ILE A 6 -5.03 0.69 8.02
C ILE A 6 -5.01 2.07 8.67
N THR A 7 -5.74 2.19 9.77
CA THR A 7 -5.71 3.37 10.64
C THR A 7 -4.80 3.08 11.83
N VAL A 8 -3.58 3.59 11.80
CA VAL A 8 -2.64 3.45 12.91
C VAL A 8 -3.11 4.28 14.09
N THR A 9 -3.34 3.64 15.23
CA THR A 9 -3.86 4.28 16.44
C THR A 9 -2.76 4.65 17.41
N ASP A 10 -1.67 3.86 17.45
CA ASP A 10 -0.53 4.10 18.33
C ASP A 10 0.78 3.59 17.73
N ILE A 11 1.89 4.23 18.10
CA ILE A 11 3.26 3.78 17.85
C ILE A 11 3.95 3.78 19.22
N SER A 12 3.95 2.62 19.87
CA SER A 12 4.38 2.47 21.26
C SER A 12 5.91 2.41 21.44
N GLY A 13 6.67 2.29 20.36
CA GLY A 13 8.13 2.33 20.43
C GLY A 13 8.84 1.80 19.19
N ALA A 14 10.11 2.14 19.10
CA ALA A 14 11.04 1.65 18.10
C ALA A 14 12.33 1.20 18.79
N LEU A 15 12.75 -0.03 18.55
CA LEU A 15 13.96 -0.61 19.15
C LEU A 15 14.74 -1.40 18.11
N THR A 16 16.05 -1.44 18.24
CA THR A 16 16.91 -2.29 17.43
C THR A 16 17.32 -3.50 18.24
N VAL A 17 16.94 -4.68 17.80
CA VAL A 17 17.33 -5.96 18.39
C VAL A 17 18.65 -6.38 17.74
N CYS A 18 19.75 -6.31 18.49
CA CYS A 18 21.01 -6.93 18.07
C CYS A 18 20.98 -8.40 18.51
N SER A 19 21.29 -9.29 17.60
CA SER A 19 21.18 -10.71 17.84
C SER A 19 22.44 -11.47 17.44
N GLU A 20 22.82 -12.44 18.26
CA GLU A 20 23.94 -13.34 18.00
C GLU A 20 23.42 -14.67 17.43
N LYS A 21 24.17 -15.23 16.48
CA LYS A 21 23.86 -16.51 15.84
C LYS A 21 23.70 -17.62 16.88
N GLY A 22 22.72 -18.49 16.65
CA GLY A 22 22.46 -19.70 17.43
C GLY A 22 21.49 -19.51 18.60
N ARG A 23 21.13 -18.28 18.95
CA ARG A 23 20.10 -18.02 19.97
C ARG A 23 18.69 -18.29 19.42
N CYS A 24 17.86 -18.90 20.26
CA CYS A 24 16.45 -19.12 19.96
C CYS A 24 15.62 -18.59 21.14
N ASP A 25 14.73 -17.65 20.87
CA ASP A 25 13.82 -17.09 21.87
C ASP A 25 12.38 -17.40 21.49
N ARG A 26 11.48 -17.36 22.47
CA ARG A 26 10.04 -17.47 22.26
C ARG A 26 9.37 -16.15 22.59
N MET A 27 8.52 -15.71 21.69
CA MET A 27 7.58 -14.61 21.93
C MET A 27 6.22 -15.18 22.23
N ASP A 28 5.68 -14.85 23.40
CA ASP A 28 4.34 -15.28 23.83
C ASP A 28 3.39 -14.08 23.82
N ASN A 29 2.24 -14.24 23.17
CA ASN A 29 1.14 -13.28 23.20
C ASN A 29 1.62 -11.82 23.00
N ARG A 30 2.21 -11.52 21.85
CA ARG A 30 2.75 -10.20 21.49
C ARG A 30 1.72 -9.09 21.72
N LYS A 31 2.08 -8.03 22.43
CA LYS A 31 1.14 -6.99 22.89
C LYS A 31 0.67 -6.03 21.80
N SER A 32 1.48 -5.81 20.77
CA SER A 32 1.21 -4.90 19.63
C SER A 32 1.64 -5.55 18.32
N TYR A 33 1.23 -5.02 17.19
CA TYR A 33 1.85 -5.38 15.92
C TYR A 33 3.32 -4.96 15.90
N GLY A 34 4.14 -5.63 15.10
CA GLY A 34 5.53 -5.25 14.89
C GLY A 34 5.85 -5.14 13.40
N LEU A 35 6.45 -4.04 12.98
CA LEU A 35 7.16 -3.96 11.71
C LEU A 35 8.64 -4.21 11.99
N SER A 36 9.14 -5.38 11.59
CA SER A 36 10.55 -5.75 11.71
C SER A 36 11.26 -5.55 10.38
N LEU A 37 12.39 -4.86 10.42
CA LEU A 37 13.32 -4.67 9.32
C LEU A 37 14.61 -5.45 9.62
N CYS A 38 15.45 -5.61 8.60
CA CYS A 38 16.77 -6.21 8.77
C CYS A 38 17.83 -5.28 8.18
N VAL A 39 18.81 -4.88 8.98
CA VAL A 39 19.98 -4.14 8.50
C VAL A 39 20.98 -5.12 7.92
N ASP A 40 21.30 -6.14 8.70
CA ASP A 40 22.19 -7.24 8.36
C ASP A 40 21.80 -8.51 9.13
N GLY A 41 22.32 -9.66 8.74
CA GLY A 41 22.04 -10.93 9.40
C GLY A 41 20.85 -11.69 8.84
N GLN A 42 20.32 -12.63 9.63
CA GLN A 42 19.13 -13.43 9.26
C GLN A 42 18.46 -13.99 10.51
N ILE A 43 17.14 -13.83 10.57
CA ILE A 43 16.25 -14.43 11.57
C ILE A 43 15.22 -15.30 10.85
N THR A 44 14.97 -16.50 11.40
CA THR A 44 13.81 -17.31 11.06
C THR A 44 12.79 -17.24 12.19
N TYR A 45 11.60 -16.71 11.88
CA TYR A 45 10.45 -16.78 12.76
C TYR A 45 9.69 -18.08 12.49
N ILE A 46 9.27 -18.79 13.54
CA ILE A 46 8.53 -20.06 13.43
C ILE A 46 7.19 -19.90 14.12
N GLN A 47 6.09 -19.96 13.36
CA GLN A 47 4.73 -19.88 13.89
C GLN A 47 3.89 -21.02 13.31
N ASN A 48 3.23 -21.77 14.18
CA ASN A 48 2.38 -22.92 13.80
C ASN A 48 3.10 -23.95 12.88
N GLY A 49 4.40 -24.18 13.14
CA GLY A 49 5.23 -25.09 12.34
C GLY A 49 5.69 -24.55 10.98
N LYS A 50 5.31 -23.33 10.63
CA LYS A 50 5.74 -22.66 9.40
C LYS A 50 6.89 -21.69 9.67
N GLU A 51 7.90 -21.70 8.81
CA GLU A 51 9.06 -20.82 8.88
C GLU A 51 8.89 -19.57 7.99
N TYR A 52 9.35 -18.44 8.52
CA TYR A 52 9.33 -17.13 7.85
C TYR A 52 10.70 -16.48 8.00
N ILE A 53 11.42 -16.32 6.90
CA ILE A 53 12.77 -15.78 6.89
C ILE A 53 12.72 -14.24 6.83
N SER A 54 13.52 -13.60 7.67
CA SER A 54 13.77 -12.15 7.70
C SER A 54 15.24 -11.90 7.42
N ASP A 55 15.52 -11.21 6.33
CA ASP A 55 16.81 -10.74 5.89
C ASP A 55 16.72 -9.32 5.31
N ASN A 56 17.80 -8.79 4.74
CA ASN A 56 17.84 -7.43 4.18
C ASN A 56 16.98 -7.23 2.92
N GLY A 57 16.43 -8.29 2.35
CA GLY A 57 15.51 -8.24 1.20
C GLY A 57 14.04 -8.16 1.58
N CYS A 58 13.70 -8.12 2.88
CA CYS A 58 12.31 -8.12 3.29
C CYS A 58 12.05 -7.33 4.59
N ALA A 59 10.81 -6.90 4.75
CA ALA A 59 10.22 -6.47 6.01
C ALA A 59 9.26 -7.55 6.51
N VAL A 60 9.08 -7.65 7.82
CA VAL A 60 8.21 -8.66 8.43
C VAL A 60 7.19 -7.99 9.33
N ILE A 61 5.90 -8.26 9.08
CA ILE A 61 4.84 -7.89 10.02
C ILE A 61 4.65 -9.02 11.02
N LEU A 62 4.80 -8.68 12.29
CA LEU A 62 4.61 -9.56 13.43
C LEU A 62 3.21 -9.35 14.02
N PRO A 63 2.39 -10.41 14.17
CA PRO A 63 0.99 -10.28 14.58
C PRO A 63 0.86 -9.91 16.06
N LYS A 64 -0.10 -9.04 16.38
CA LYS A 64 -0.58 -8.80 17.75
C LYS A 64 -1.27 -10.07 18.27
N GLY A 65 -1.04 -10.42 19.53
CA GLY A 65 -1.52 -11.68 20.10
C GLY A 65 -0.72 -12.92 19.67
N GLY A 66 0.20 -12.77 18.71
CA GLY A 66 0.97 -13.87 18.15
C GLY A 66 1.94 -14.51 19.14
N THR A 67 2.05 -15.84 19.06
CA THR A 67 3.07 -16.65 19.74
C THR A 67 3.92 -17.33 18.67
N TYR A 68 5.25 -17.17 18.75
CA TYR A 68 6.18 -17.69 17.76
C TYR A 68 7.60 -17.80 18.33
N PHE A 69 8.42 -18.63 17.72
CA PHE A 69 9.84 -18.75 18.01
C PHE A 69 10.65 -17.83 17.09
N ILE A 70 11.79 -17.34 17.59
CA ILE A 70 12.73 -16.47 16.90
C ILE A 70 14.08 -17.16 16.91
N LYS A 71 14.45 -17.78 15.80
CA LYS A 71 15.74 -18.46 15.61
C LYS A 71 16.68 -17.53 14.86
N ARG A 72 17.87 -17.30 15.40
CA ARG A 72 18.88 -16.41 14.83
C ARG A 72 19.88 -17.21 14.01
N ASP A 73 19.73 -17.19 12.70
CA ASP A 73 20.55 -17.96 11.76
C ASP A 73 21.88 -17.29 11.47
N LYS A 74 21.88 -15.93 11.45
CA LYS A 74 23.08 -15.10 11.33
C LYS A 74 22.98 -13.93 12.29
N SER A 75 24.12 -13.57 12.91
CA SER A 75 24.21 -12.36 13.75
C SER A 75 23.87 -11.12 12.94
N GLY A 76 23.23 -10.13 13.58
CA GLY A 76 22.85 -8.91 12.92
C GLY A 76 21.96 -7.99 13.74
N ALA A 77 21.49 -6.92 13.09
CA ALA A 77 20.66 -5.88 13.68
C ALA A 77 19.29 -5.82 13.03
N PHE A 78 18.25 -5.88 13.86
CA PHE A 78 16.86 -5.96 13.44
C PHE A 78 16.03 -4.82 14.08
N PRO A 79 15.86 -3.71 13.37
CA PRO A 79 14.94 -2.65 13.77
C PRO A 79 13.51 -3.16 13.87
N VAL A 80 12.83 -2.86 14.98
CA VAL A 80 11.41 -3.22 15.18
C VAL A 80 10.65 -1.99 15.64
N ILE A 81 9.54 -1.71 14.95
CA ILE A 81 8.57 -0.69 15.31
C ILE A 81 7.35 -1.39 15.87
N ASN A 82 6.97 -1.06 17.11
CA ASN A 82 5.74 -1.55 17.73
C ASN A 82 4.63 -0.55 17.49
N PHE A 83 3.50 -1.02 16.94
CA PHE A 83 2.35 -0.18 16.61
C PHE A 83 1.03 -0.91 16.81
N ASP A 84 -0.05 -0.14 16.90
CA ASP A 84 -1.41 -0.64 16.89
C ASP A 84 -2.23 0.04 15.79
N CYS A 85 -3.26 -0.64 15.31
CA CYS A 85 -4.19 -0.13 14.31
C CYS A 85 -5.63 -0.52 14.66
N LEU A 86 -6.58 0.24 14.11
CA LEU A 86 -8.00 0.04 14.36
C LEU A 86 -8.49 -1.27 13.73
N GLU A 87 -8.08 -1.51 12.49
CA GLU A 87 -8.47 -2.70 11.73
C GLU A 87 -7.53 -3.88 12.07
N PRO A 88 -8.05 -5.11 12.19
CA PRO A 88 -7.22 -6.31 12.31
C PRO A 88 -6.29 -6.45 11.11
N LEU A 89 -4.98 -6.52 11.34
CA LEU A 89 -4.00 -6.52 10.25
C LEU A 89 -3.63 -7.92 9.79
N CYS A 90 -3.24 -8.79 10.72
CA CYS A 90 -2.88 -10.18 10.44
C CYS A 90 -2.85 -11.01 11.73
N ASP A 91 -3.17 -12.31 11.61
CA ASP A 91 -3.06 -13.29 12.70
C ASP A 91 -1.78 -14.13 12.60
N THR A 92 -1.12 -14.06 11.44
CA THR A 92 0.11 -14.80 11.15
C THR A 92 1.21 -13.86 10.69
N ILE A 93 2.45 -14.28 10.91
CA ILE A 93 3.64 -13.59 10.43
C ILE A 93 3.56 -13.41 8.91
N THR A 94 3.82 -12.21 8.44
CA THR A 94 3.77 -11.87 7.02
C THR A 94 5.09 -11.26 6.58
N VAL A 95 5.70 -11.86 5.56
CA VAL A 95 6.95 -11.38 4.95
C VAL A 95 6.62 -10.56 3.72
N ILE A 96 7.17 -9.36 3.63
CA ILE A 96 6.97 -8.40 2.54
C ILE A 96 8.34 -8.17 1.87
N PRO A 97 8.53 -8.56 0.61
CA PRO A 97 9.75 -8.25 -0.12
C PRO A 97 9.98 -6.74 -0.21
N VAL A 98 11.21 -6.30 0.01
CA VAL A 98 11.61 -4.88 -0.04
C VAL A 98 12.71 -4.71 -1.07
N GLN A 99 12.62 -3.66 -1.89
CA GLN A 99 13.63 -3.37 -2.90
C GLN A 99 14.67 -2.35 -2.44
N ASN A 100 14.26 -1.43 -1.55
CA ASN A 100 15.11 -0.39 -1.00
C ASN A 100 15.03 -0.38 0.53
N ALA A 101 15.71 -1.35 1.14
CA ALA A 101 15.77 -1.48 2.59
C ALA A 101 16.45 -0.26 3.26
N GLU A 102 17.43 0.37 2.59
CA GLU A 102 18.16 1.51 3.11
C GLU A 102 17.25 2.71 3.42
N GLU A 103 16.28 3.00 2.55
CA GLU A 103 15.31 4.07 2.79
C GLU A 103 14.43 3.80 4.02
N LEU A 104 13.96 2.55 4.17
CA LEU A 104 13.14 2.17 5.32
C LEU A 104 13.94 2.24 6.63
N ILE A 105 15.21 1.86 6.60
CA ILE A 105 16.11 1.95 7.74
C ILE A 105 16.40 3.41 8.08
N SER A 106 16.61 4.27 7.08
CA SER A 106 16.78 5.72 7.27
C SER A 106 15.54 6.35 7.92
N ASP A 107 14.34 6.01 7.45
CA ASP A 107 13.07 6.46 8.05
C ASP A 107 12.91 5.94 9.49
N TYR A 108 13.27 4.68 9.75
CA TYR A 108 13.29 4.11 11.10
C TYR A 108 14.21 4.89 12.04
N GLU A 109 15.45 5.16 11.65
CA GLU A 109 16.39 5.89 12.49
C GLU A 109 15.93 7.33 12.76
N ARG A 110 15.32 7.99 11.78
CA ARG A 110 14.73 9.31 11.95
C ARG A 110 13.55 9.28 12.92
N MET A 111 12.66 8.30 12.79
CA MET A 111 11.52 8.10 13.68
C MET A 111 11.97 7.78 15.11
N LYS A 112 12.96 6.90 15.28
CA LYS A 112 13.52 6.51 16.57
C LYS A 112 14.07 7.71 17.34
N LYS A 113 14.75 8.65 16.67
CA LYS A 113 15.21 9.91 17.27
C LYS A 113 14.05 10.78 17.76
N LEU A 114 12.96 10.87 16.99
CA LEU A 114 11.79 11.66 17.35
C LEU A 114 11.00 11.07 18.52
N LEU A 115 11.02 9.75 18.69
CA LEU A 115 10.37 9.08 19.83
C LEU A 115 11.03 9.39 21.18
N CYS A 116 12.26 9.94 21.18
CA CYS A 116 12.93 10.36 22.42
C CYS A 116 12.42 11.71 22.96
N PHE A 117 11.59 12.43 22.23
CA PHE A 117 11.11 13.77 22.60
C PHE A 117 9.59 13.85 22.47
N ASP A 118 8.95 14.46 23.46
CA ASP A 118 7.50 14.71 23.43
C ASP A 118 7.12 15.73 22.35
N GLY A 119 5.86 15.65 21.88
CA GLY A 119 5.30 16.61 20.90
C GLY A 119 5.48 16.23 19.44
N ASN A 120 6.23 15.17 19.11
CA ASN A 120 6.52 14.80 17.72
C ASN A 120 5.53 13.78 17.12
N ARG A 121 4.40 13.51 17.80
CA ARG A 121 3.46 12.44 17.40
C ARG A 121 3.05 12.52 15.93
N ALA A 122 2.63 13.68 15.45
CA ALA A 122 2.21 13.86 14.05
C ALA A 122 3.34 13.53 13.06
N GLN A 123 4.57 13.94 13.37
CA GLN A 123 5.73 13.68 12.51
C GLN A 123 6.13 12.19 12.52
N ILE A 124 6.06 11.53 13.68
CA ILE A 124 6.28 10.08 13.83
C ILE A 124 5.28 9.30 12.98
N PHE A 125 3.98 9.63 13.07
CA PHE A 125 2.93 9.00 12.27
C PHE A 125 3.13 9.25 10.77
N SER A 126 3.50 10.47 10.37
CA SER A 126 3.79 10.81 8.97
C SER A 126 4.92 9.95 8.41
N ILE A 127 6.03 9.77 9.15
CA ILE A 127 7.14 8.92 8.74
C ILE A 127 6.67 7.46 8.64
N PHE A 128 5.95 6.96 9.64
CA PHE A 128 5.49 5.57 9.65
C PHE A 128 4.52 5.27 8.50
N TYR A 129 3.54 6.16 8.22
CA TYR A 129 2.69 6.02 7.04
C TYR A 129 3.49 6.08 5.73
N GLY A 130 4.56 6.90 5.66
CA GLY A 130 5.50 6.90 4.55
C GLY A 130 6.20 5.55 4.36
N MET A 131 6.64 4.90 5.45
CA MET A 131 7.19 3.54 5.43
C MET A 131 6.18 2.50 4.95
N LEU A 132 4.95 2.54 5.48
CA LEU A 132 3.87 1.66 5.04
C LEU A 132 3.54 1.86 3.56
N HIS A 133 3.53 3.11 3.08
CA HIS A 133 3.35 3.42 1.66
C HIS A 133 4.44 2.80 0.79
N LYS A 134 5.71 2.91 1.19
CA LYS A 134 6.85 2.27 0.50
C LYS A 134 6.67 0.76 0.43
N LEU A 135 6.35 0.11 1.56
CA LEU A 135 6.07 -1.33 1.61
C LEU A 135 4.91 -1.75 0.69
N CYS A 136 3.90 -0.91 0.55
CA CYS A 136 2.78 -1.16 -0.36
C CYS A 136 3.15 -0.93 -1.82
N SER A 137 4.03 0.04 -2.10
CA SER A 137 4.45 0.43 -3.45
C SER A 137 5.45 -0.57 -4.02
N ASP A 138 6.33 -1.10 -3.18
CA ASP A 138 7.32 -2.10 -3.57
C ASP A 138 6.68 -3.47 -3.90
N TYR A 139 5.42 -3.68 -3.51
CA TYR A 139 4.68 -4.90 -3.86
C TYR A 139 4.16 -4.92 -5.31
N ILE A 140 4.25 -3.82 -6.05
CA ILE A 140 3.92 -3.83 -7.48
C ILE A 140 4.99 -4.64 -8.23
N PRO A 141 4.63 -5.76 -8.88
CA PRO A 141 5.56 -6.51 -9.73
C PRO A 141 6.31 -5.57 -10.65
N HIS A 142 7.63 -5.77 -10.77
CA HIS A 142 8.47 -4.85 -11.56
C HIS A 142 7.97 -4.75 -13.00
N GLU A 143 7.41 -5.84 -13.53
CA GLU A 143 6.81 -5.93 -14.85
C GLU A 143 5.58 -5.03 -15.03
N LEU A 144 4.91 -4.62 -13.95
CA LEU A 144 3.72 -3.74 -14.02
C LEU A 144 4.04 -2.27 -13.76
N ARG A 145 5.26 -1.93 -13.33
CA ARG A 145 5.60 -0.57 -12.91
C ARG A 145 5.45 0.47 -14.01
N GLY A 146 5.85 0.14 -15.24
CA GLY A 146 5.68 1.02 -16.39
C GLY A 146 4.22 1.36 -16.63
N ALA A 147 3.35 0.35 -16.65
CA ALA A 147 1.92 0.54 -16.84
C ALA A 147 1.29 1.36 -15.70
N ILE A 148 1.65 1.07 -14.45
CA ILE A 148 1.11 1.81 -13.29
C ILE A 148 1.57 3.25 -13.30
N ARG A 149 2.81 3.53 -13.70
CA ARG A 149 3.30 4.91 -13.90
C ARG A 149 2.46 5.63 -14.94
N LEU A 150 2.27 5.07 -16.16
CA LEU A 150 1.43 5.68 -17.19
C LEU A 150 0.00 5.94 -16.73
N ILE A 151 -0.61 4.98 -16.06
CA ILE A 151 -1.98 5.14 -15.52
C ILE A 151 -2.05 6.25 -14.47
N ARG A 152 -1.03 6.36 -13.62
CA ARG A 152 -0.97 7.39 -12.57
C ARG A 152 -0.73 8.77 -13.14
N ASP A 153 0.16 8.89 -14.12
CA ASP A 153 0.55 10.15 -14.73
C ASP A 153 -0.61 10.76 -15.52
N ASP A 154 -1.31 9.96 -16.31
CA ASP A 154 -2.51 10.40 -17.01
C ASP A 154 -3.56 9.30 -17.25
N CYS A 155 -4.35 8.98 -16.25
CA CYS A 155 -5.49 8.07 -16.40
C CYS A 155 -6.58 8.61 -17.33
N SER A 156 -6.54 9.90 -17.68
CA SER A 156 -7.52 10.57 -18.56
C SER A 156 -7.17 10.43 -20.04
N ASP A 157 -5.97 9.95 -20.38
CA ASP A 157 -5.62 9.69 -21.77
C ASP A 157 -6.52 8.59 -22.35
N ALA A 158 -7.40 8.98 -23.29
CA ALA A 158 -8.33 8.05 -23.96
C ALA A 158 -7.61 6.93 -24.75
N SER A 159 -6.32 7.12 -25.08
CA SER A 159 -5.47 6.16 -25.78
C SER A 159 -4.86 5.08 -24.90
N LEU A 160 -5.06 5.13 -23.57
CA LEU A 160 -4.60 4.08 -22.65
C LEU A 160 -5.34 2.76 -22.94
N THR A 161 -4.72 1.94 -23.77
CA THR A 161 -5.17 0.58 -24.10
C THR A 161 -4.34 -0.47 -23.40
N ASN A 162 -4.86 -1.70 -23.26
CA ASN A 162 -4.10 -2.80 -22.70
C ASN A 162 -2.82 -3.08 -23.52
N ALA A 163 -2.88 -2.93 -24.85
CA ALA A 163 -1.72 -3.09 -25.73
C ALA A 163 -0.63 -2.07 -25.41
N ARG A 164 -0.98 -0.78 -25.24
CA ARG A 164 -0.03 0.29 -24.89
C ARG A 164 0.60 0.06 -23.50
N LEU A 165 -0.22 -0.34 -22.53
CA LEU A 165 0.26 -0.63 -21.17
C LEU A 165 1.21 -1.84 -21.16
N ALA A 166 0.88 -2.89 -21.92
CA ALA A 166 1.72 -4.07 -22.06
C ALA A 166 3.04 -3.75 -22.77
N TYR A 167 2.99 -2.90 -23.81
CA TYR A 167 4.18 -2.41 -24.54
C TYR A 167 5.13 -1.66 -23.60
N GLU A 168 4.63 -0.74 -22.77
CA GLU A 168 5.42 -0.01 -21.78
C GLU A 168 6.08 -0.94 -20.74
N CYS A 169 5.46 -2.09 -20.52
CA CYS A 169 5.98 -3.13 -19.63
C CYS A 169 6.91 -4.14 -20.31
N ASN A 170 7.13 -4.04 -21.63
CA ASN A 170 7.89 -5.00 -22.42
C ASN A 170 7.40 -6.45 -22.29
N ILE A 171 6.08 -6.66 -22.18
CA ILE A 171 5.46 -7.98 -22.08
C ILE A 171 4.25 -8.10 -23.03
N SER A 172 3.84 -9.34 -23.31
CA SER A 172 2.65 -9.56 -24.14
C SER A 172 1.37 -9.08 -23.44
N GLU A 173 0.37 -8.60 -24.20
CA GLU A 173 -0.91 -8.14 -23.66
C GLU A 173 -1.62 -9.24 -22.86
N VAL A 174 -1.52 -10.49 -23.30
CA VAL A 174 -2.13 -11.63 -22.60
C VAL A 174 -1.50 -11.84 -21.21
N TYR A 175 -0.18 -11.81 -21.14
CA TYR A 175 0.56 -11.94 -19.88
C TYR A 175 0.31 -10.74 -18.97
N PHE A 176 0.35 -9.52 -19.52
CA PHE A 176 0.02 -8.27 -18.81
C PHE A 176 -1.35 -8.36 -18.13
N ARG A 177 -2.40 -8.73 -18.87
CA ARG A 177 -3.76 -8.84 -18.31
C ARG A 177 -3.86 -9.86 -17.19
N LYS A 178 -3.22 -11.02 -17.35
CA LYS A 178 -3.19 -12.07 -16.29
C LYS A 178 -2.46 -11.57 -15.05
N LEU A 179 -1.27 -10.99 -15.21
CA LEU A 179 -0.45 -10.50 -14.12
C LEU A 179 -1.14 -9.34 -13.38
N PHE A 180 -1.69 -8.39 -14.14
CA PHE A 180 -2.43 -7.25 -13.60
C PHE A 180 -3.65 -7.70 -12.78
N THR A 181 -4.48 -8.60 -13.35
CA THR A 181 -5.67 -9.12 -12.65
C THR A 181 -5.29 -9.93 -11.41
N LYS A 182 -4.23 -10.74 -11.50
CA LYS A 182 -3.71 -11.47 -10.32
C LYS A 182 -3.28 -10.54 -9.19
N HIS A 183 -2.68 -9.39 -9.55
CA HIS A 183 -2.14 -8.45 -8.56
C HIS A 183 -3.19 -7.50 -8.00
N PHE A 184 -4.03 -6.91 -8.86
CA PHE A 184 -5.01 -5.88 -8.48
C PHE A 184 -6.43 -6.42 -8.26
N GLY A 185 -6.69 -7.71 -8.49
CA GLY A 185 -8.02 -8.32 -8.36
C GLY A 185 -9.02 -7.89 -9.42
N THR A 186 -8.64 -7.01 -10.36
CA THR A 186 -9.51 -6.46 -11.41
C THR A 186 -8.78 -6.31 -12.73
N SER A 187 -9.51 -6.24 -13.87
CA SER A 187 -8.87 -6.03 -15.16
C SER A 187 -8.29 -4.62 -15.30
N PRO A 188 -7.22 -4.41 -16.11
CA PRO A 188 -6.64 -3.08 -16.34
C PRO A 188 -7.67 -2.05 -16.81
N LYS A 189 -8.54 -2.44 -17.72
CA LYS A 189 -9.62 -1.58 -18.24
C LYS A 189 -10.57 -1.13 -17.11
N GLN A 190 -10.96 -2.06 -16.26
CA GLN A 190 -11.84 -1.78 -15.14
C GLN A 190 -11.19 -0.87 -14.11
N PHE A 191 -9.92 -1.12 -13.80
CA PHE A 191 -9.12 -0.29 -12.91
C PHE A 191 -9.02 1.17 -13.39
N ILE A 192 -8.76 1.37 -14.71
CA ILE A 192 -8.73 2.73 -15.30
C ILE A 192 -10.10 3.40 -15.24
N ILE A 193 -11.18 2.65 -15.53
CA ILE A 193 -12.54 3.20 -15.42
C ILE A 193 -12.83 3.66 -13.99
N ASP A 194 -12.46 2.88 -12.99
CA ASP A 194 -12.70 3.22 -11.58
C ASP A 194 -11.92 4.48 -11.17
N LEU A 195 -10.67 4.64 -11.61
CA LEU A 195 -9.90 5.87 -11.41
C LEU A 195 -10.56 7.10 -12.08
N ARG A 196 -11.03 6.96 -13.32
CA ARG A 196 -11.73 8.02 -14.04
C ARG A 196 -13.02 8.43 -13.34
N ILE A 197 -13.78 7.47 -12.81
CA ILE A 197 -15.00 7.74 -12.03
C ILE A 197 -14.63 8.48 -10.72
N GLN A 198 -13.56 8.09 -10.00
CA GLN A 198 -13.13 8.81 -8.81
C GLN A 198 -12.74 10.27 -9.13
N ARG A 199 -12.02 10.50 -10.23
CA ARG A 199 -11.70 11.87 -10.69
C ARG A 199 -12.96 12.67 -11.04
N ALA A 200 -13.93 12.03 -11.71
CA ALA A 200 -15.21 12.67 -12.02
C ALA A 200 -15.99 13.07 -10.77
N LYS A 201 -15.98 12.26 -9.71
CA LYS A 201 -16.60 12.61 -8.41
C LYS A 201 -16.03 13.92 -7.84
N GLN A 202 -14.72 14.10 -7.86
CA GLN A 202 -14.07 15.32 -7.39
C GLN A 202 -14.55 16.54 -8.19
N MET A 203 -14.49 16.48 -9.53
CA MET A 203 -14.94 17.56 -10.40
C MET A 203 -16.45 17.86 -10.30
N LEU A 204 -17.27 16.84 -10.03
CA LEU A 204 -18.70 17.03 -9.80
C LEU A 204 -18.97 17.78 -8.48
N GLY A 205 -18.19 17.50 -7.43
CA GLY A 205 -18.29 18.19 -6.13
C GLY A 205 -17.88 19.68 -6.20
N GLU A 206 -17.00 20.05 -7.15
CA GLU A 206 -16.62 21.45 -7.38
C GLU A 206 -17.71 22.27 -8.08
N GLY A 207 -18.65 21.63 -8.77
CA GLY A 207 -19.85 22.25 -9.34
C GLY A 207 -19.69 23.12 -10.59
N THR A 208 -18.46 23.48 -10.97
CA THR A 208 -18.18 24.53 -11.98
C THR A 208 -18.28 24.05 -13.43
N LEU A 209 -18.07 22.77 -13.71
CA LEU A 209 -17.98 22.23 -15.07
C LEU A 209 -19.27 21.49 -15.50
N SER A 210 -19.60 21.53 -16.80
CA SER A 210 -20.70 20.71 -17.32
C SER A 210 -20.38 19.21 -17.27
N ILE A 211 -21.41 18.35 -17.23
CA ILE A 211 -21.24 16.87 -17.24
C ILE A 211 -20.45 16.42 -18.49
N PHE A 212 -20.70 17.08 -19.62
CA PHE A 212 -19.98 16.83 -20.86
C PHE A 212 -18.48 17.07 -20.71
N VAL A 213 -18.11 18.25 -20.24
CA VAL A 213 -16.70 18.65 -20.03
C VAL A 213 -16.01 17.74 -19.00
N ILE A 214 -16.71 17.36 -17.93
CA ILE A 214 -16.18 16.42 -16.93
C ILE A 214 -15.89 15.06 -17.58
N SER A 215 -16.80 14.55 -18.41
CA SER A 215 -16.58 13.26 -19.08
C SER A 215 -15.33 13.27 -19.96
N GLU A 216 -15.12 14.34 -20.74
CA GLU A 216 -13.92 14.50 -21.57
C GLU A 216 -12.64 14.61 -20.73
N LYS A 217 -12.63 15.47 -19.70
CA LYS A 217 -11.48 15.66 -18.80
C LYS A 217 -11.14 14.38 -18.01
N CYS A 218 -12.08 13.46 -17.86
CA CYS A 218 -11.86 12.15 -17.25
C CYS A 218 -11.47 11.07 -18.27
N GLY A 219 -11.33 11.39 -19.57
CA GLY A 219 -10.88 10.48 -20.60
C GLY A 219 -11.96 9.56 -21.17
N PHE A 220 -13.25 9.95 -21.05
CA PHE A 220 -14.33 9.25 -21.72
C PHE A 220 -14.61 9.89 -23.08
N SER A 221 -14.48 9.12 -24.15
CA SER A 221 -14.77 9.55 -25.52
C SER A 221 -16.28 9.73 -25.79
N ASN A 222 -17.14 9.20 -24.92
CA ASN A 222 -18.60 9.28 -25.07
C ASN A 222 -19.27 9.61 -23.72
N PRO A 223 -19.92 10.78 -23.59
CA PRO A 223 -20.58 11.21 -22.37
C PRO A 223 -21.72 10.30 -21.92
N TYR A 224 -22.45 9.68 -22.85
CA TYR A 224 -23.52 8.73 -22.51
C TYR A 224 -22.94 7.46 -21.87
N HIS A 225 -21.80 6.99 -22.41
CA HIS A 225 -21.08 5.86 -21.83
C HIS A 225 -20.57 6.20 -20.42
N PHE A 226 -20.04 7.41 -20.23
CA PHE A 226 -19.65 7.92 -18.91
C PHE A 226 -20.83 7.90 -17.93
N CYS A 227 -21.98 8.51 -18.29
CA CYS A 227 -23.14 8.57 -17.42
C CYS A 227 -23.64 7.17 -17.01
N ARG A 228 -23.64 6.21 -17.94
CA ARG A 228 -24.02 4.82 -17.68
C ARG A 228 -23.06 4.15 -16.70
N LEU A 229 -21.75 4.27 -16.94
CA LEU A 229 -20.74 3.69 -16.06
C LEU A 229 -20.74 4.34 -14.68
N PHE A 230 -20.90 5.66 -14.61
CA PHE A 230 -20.98 6.38 -13.35
C PHE A 230 -22.17 5.90 -12.52
N LYS A 231 -23.37 5.81 -13.14
CA LYS A 231 -24.56 5.27 -12.47
C LYS A 231 -24.38 3.82 -12.03
N GLN A 232 -23.74 2.99 -12.86
CA GLN A 232 -23.44 1.59 -12.51
C GLN A 232 -22.53 1.49 -11.28
N ARG A 233 -21.56 2.41 -11.12
CA ARG A 233 -20.60 2.41 -10.00
C ARG A 233 -21.12 3.09 -8.74
N MET A 234 -21.89 4.15 -8.91
CA MET A 234 -22.31 5.02 -7.81
C MET A 234 -23.78 4.83 -7.39
N GLY A 235 -24.56 4.05 -8.16
CA GLY A 235 -26.00 3.87 -7.95
C GLY A 235 -26.85 5.03 -8.43
N ILE A 236 -26.28 6.22 -8.60
CA ILE A 236 -26.97 7.47 -9.03
C ILE A 236 -26.26 8.10 -10.22
N THR A 237 -26.98 8.96 -10.94
CA THR A 237 -26.42 9.67 -12.10
C THR A 237 -25.41 10.76 -11.69
N PRO A 238 -24.51 11.19 -12.61
CA PRO A 238 -23.61 12.31 -12.34
C PRO A 238 -24.32 13.59 -11.91
N SER A 239 -25.51 13.88 -12.48
CA SER A 239 -26.29 15.07 -12.12
C SER A 239 -26.89 14.97 -10.72
N GLU A 240 -27.40 13.81 -10.33
CA GLU A 240 -27.90 13.55 -8.98
C GLU A 240 -26.76 13.60 -7.97
N TYR A 241 -25.59 13.02 -8.30
CA TYR A 241 -24.39 13.06 -7.46
C TYR A 241 -23.93 14.50 -7.22
N ARG A 242 -23.92 15.35 -8.26
CA ARG A 242 -23.58 16.78 -8.14
C ARG A 242 -24.50 17.47 -7.16
N LYS A 243 -25.83 17.32 -7.33
CA LYS A 243 -26.82 17.95 -6.44
C LYS A 243 -26.65 17.56 -4.98
N ALA A 244 -26.28 16.31 -4.73
CA ALA A 244 -26.07 15.79 -3.37
C ALA A 244 -24.73 16.16 -2.74
N ASN A 245 -23.72 16.57 -3.52
CA ASN A 245 -22.32 16.71 -3.06
C ASN A 245 -21.70 18.05 -3.46
N LEU A 246 -22.49 19.08 -3.79
CA LEU A 246 -21.95 20.43 -4.00
C LEU A 246 -21.31 20.91 -2.69
N ILE A 247 -19.99 21.16 -2.72
CA ILE A 247 -19.20 21.63 -1.59
C ILE A 247 -19.39 23.14 -1.38
N TYR A 248 -19.85 23.84 -2.42
CA TYR A 248 -20.10 25.30 -2.43
C TYR A 248 -21.55 25.57 -2.82
N GLU A 249 -22.50 25.36 -1.92
CA GLU A 249 -23.78 26.08 -1.96
C GLU A 249 -23.57 27.38 -1.16
N ILE A 250 -23.61 28.50 -1.89
CA ILE A 250 -23.68 29.85 -1.30
C ILE A 250 -25.13 30.14 -0.93
#